data_cfc92ef7ff04bc441602c1908776e750
#
_entry.id   cfc92ef7ff04bc441602c1908776e750
#
_cell.length_a   1.000
_cell.length_b   1.000
_cell.length_c   1.000
_cell.angle_alpha   90.00
_cell.angle_beta   90.00
_cell.angle_gamma   90.00
#
_symmetry.space_group_name_H-M   'P 1'
#
loop_
_entity.id
_entity.type
_entity.pdbx_description
1 polymer ?
#
loop_
_entity_poly.entity_id
_entity_poly.type
_entity_poly.pdbx_seq_one_letter_code
_entity_poly.pdbx_strand_id
1 'polypeptide(L)'
;MSATIQKQKELFGHPVGLYVLFFTEMWERFSYYGMRAILVLYLVAQTTDENGGLGWSNGEALALYGWYTMLVYVASIPGGWIADKFLGQKKSVLYGGILLVAGHSILAVEQMWAFYTGLGLIIAGVGMLKPNISTMVGGLYKQGDIRRDKGFTIFYIGINVGAFLSSLIVGYVGEVHGWHYGFGLAGIGMALGLIQYLAGQKHLKYVGNYSGTSDNEEEKAAMKRPLTKIEKDRVVVLFISFLLVIVFWGAFEQAGGLMNIYASEKTNRMLMGWEVPASWFQSLNAMFIIFLGTTVAAYWAHRKLKGKVSTSLFKMIVGLIIMGTGFFFMTAAAGQYETNGSSAMYWLVLAYLFHTVGELCISPVALSYITKLAPLKYASLMMGVYFAMTGFGNKLAGLLGEASESLGEYTIFTGIAVFCVVFGLLVMLFRKKLEHLTHGAEDNEREMLETEGYEVADKDIN
;
A
#
# COMPACT_ATOMS: atom_id res chain seq x y z
N MET A 1 16.76 37.76 0.66
CA MET A 1 17.32 37.54 -0.70
C MET A 1 16.27 36.91 -1.58
N SER A 2 15.78 37.63 -2.60
CA SER A 2 14.82 37.13 -3.58
C SER A 2 15.51 36.04 -4.42
N ALA A 3 15.24 34.78 -4.11
CA ALA A 3 15.70 33.66 -4.93
C ALA A 3 14.96 33.75 -6.28
N THR A 4 15.67 34.06 -7.32
CA THR A 4 15.21 34.04 -8.71
C THR A 4 14.59 32.67 -8.98
N ILE A 5 13.27 32.64 -9.08
CA ILE A 5 12.50 31.42 -9.33
C ILE A 5 12.82 30.97 -10.75
N GLN A 6 13.80 30.09 -10.93
CA GLN A 6 14.03 29.44 -12.20
C GLN A 6 12.78 28.63 -12.55
N LYS A 7 12.18 28.99 -13.69
CA LYS A 7 10.96 28.35 -14.23
C LYS A 7 11.24 26.86 -14.43
N GLN A 8 10.64 25.99 -13.62
CA GLN A 8 10.73 24.55 -13.82
C GLN A 8 10.14 24.23 -15.20
N LYS A 9 10.79 23.30 -15.92
CA LYS A 9 10.23 22.80 -17.18
C LYS A 9 8.95 22.01 -16.85
N GLU A 10 7.88 22.32 -17.55
CA GLU A 10 6.58 21.68 -17.36
C GLU A 10 6.20 20.80 -18.54
N LEU A 11 5.44 19.74 -18.27
CA LEU A 11 4.84 18.83 -19.25
C LEU A 11 3.39 18.55 -18.78
N PHE A 12 2.40 18.70 -19.67
CA PHE A 12 0.98 18.54 -19.35
C PHE A 12 0.54 19.34 -18.11
N GLY A 13 1.07 20.56 -17.94
CA GLY A 13 0.71 21.44 -16.81
C GLY A 13 1.36 21.09 -15.46
N HIS A 14 2.25 20.10 -15.41
CA HIS A 14 2.98 19.69 -14.22
C HIS A 14 4.49 19.74 -14.39
N PRO A 15 5.29 19.91 -13.31
CA PRO A 15 6.75 19.85 -13.40
C PRO A 15 7.23 18.53 -13.99
N VAL A 16 8.21 18.57 -14.91
CA VAL A 16 8.79 17.34 -15.51
C VAL A 16 9.35 16.40 -14.44
N GLY A 17 9.81 16.93 -13.31
CA GLY A 17 10.23 16.12 -12.15
C GLY A 17 9.17 15.16 -11.66
N LEU A 18 7.88 15.49 -11.77
CA LEU A 18 6.79 14.58 -11.42
C LEU A 18 6.82 13.29 -12.23
N TYR A 19 7.03 13.40 -13.54
CA TYR A 19 7.08 12.22 -14.42
C TYR A 19 8.35 11.38 -14.19
N VAL A 20 9.45 12.03 -13.80
CA VAL A 20 10.65 11.30 -13.36
C VAL A 20 10.33 10.46 -12.13
N LEU A 21 9.69 11.04 -11.12
CA LEU A 21 9.31 10.32 -9.89
C LEU A 21 8.21 9.28 -10.14
N PHE A 22 7.24 9.59 -11.00
CA PHE A 22 6.19 8.66 -11.45
C PHE A 22 6.77 7.37 -12.03
N PHE A 23 7.67 7.48 -13.00
CA PHE A 23 8.27 6.29 -13.61
C PHE A 23 9.23 5.57 -12.67
N THR A 24 9.93 6.30 -11.80
CA THR A 24 10.78 5.67 -10.77
C THR A 24 9.96 4.82 -9.81
N GLU A 25 8.84 5.35 -9.30
CA GLU A 25 7.93 4.62 -8.43
C GLU A 25 7.24 3.47 -9.17
N MET A 26 6.78 3.70 -10.41
CA MET A 26 6.17 2.65 -11.23
C MET A 26 7.09 1.44 -11.38
N TRP A 27 8.38 1.65 -11.69
CA TRP A 27 9.36 0.57 -11.83
C TRP A 27 9.71 -0.08 -10.48
N GLU A 28 9.75 0.70 -9.41
CA GLU A 28 9.94 0.16 -8.07
C GLU A 28 8.75 -0.72 -7.67
N ARG A 29 7.51 -0.25 -7.90
CA ARG A 29 6.31 -1.05 -7.66
C ARG A 29 6.27 -2.29 -8.54
N PHE A 30 6.66 -2.18 -9.81
CA PHE A 30 6.81 -3.31 -10.71
C PHE A 30 7.76 -4.36 -10.12
N SER A 31 8.92 -3.97 -9.65
CA SER A 31 9.90 -4.89 -9.10
C SER A 31 9.43 -5.53 -7.79
N TYR A 32 8.93 -4.73 -6.85
CA TYR A 32 8.50 -5.19 -5.54
C TYR A 32 7.27 -6.10 -5.60
N TYR A 33 6.19 -5.65 -6.27
CA TYR A 33 4.96 -6.46 -6.36
C TYR A 33 5.13 -7.67 -7.26
N GLY A 34 5.96 -7.59 -8.29
CA GLY A 34 6.28 -8.74 -9.13
C GLY A 34 7.00 -9.84 -8.35
N MET A 35 8.05 -9.49 -7.63
CA MET A 35 8.74 -10.43 -6.74
C MET A 35 7.80 -10.99 -5.68
N ARG A 36 7.00 -10.13 -5.02
CA ARG A 36 6.04 -10.52 -3.99
C ARG A 36 4.98 -11.51 -4.52
N ALA A 37 4.53 -11.32 -5.76
CA ALA A 37 3.51 -12.16 -6.37
C ALA A 37 3.94 -13.62 -6.53
N ILE A 38 5.23 -13.86 -6.75
CA ILE A 38 5.79 -15.22 -6.92
C ILE A 38 6.49 -15.75 -5.67
N LEU A 39 6.74 -14.93 -4.65
CA LEU A 39 7.54 -15.29 -3.49
C LEU A 39 7.00 -16.51 -2.76
N VAL A 40 5.73 -16.49 -2.32
CA VAL A 40 5.16 -17.61 -1.58
C VAL A 40 5.00 -18.85 -2.45
N LEU A 41 4.69 -18.68 -3.74
CA LEU A 41 4.59 -19.79 -4.69
C LEU A 41 5.94 -20.50 -4.87
N TYR A 42 7.03 -19.74 -4.99
CA TYR A 42 8.39 -20.28 -5.01
C TYR A 42 8.75 -21.05 -3.75
N LEU A 43 8.33 -20.53 -2.57
CA LEU A 43 8.63 -21.20 -1.30
C LEU A 43 7.95 -22.56 -1.18
N VAL A 44 6.68 -22.67 -1.63
CA VAL A 44 5.88 -23.91 -1.46
C VAL A 44 6.01 -24.88 -2.62
N ALA A 45 6.38 -24.45 -3.83
CA ALA A 45 6.57 -25.31 -4.98
C ALA A 45 7.54 -26.46 -4.64
N GLN A 46 7.17 -27.68 -5.01
CA GLN A 46 7.97 -28.86 -4.69
C GLN A 46 9.30 -28.83 -5.44
N THR A 47 10.37 -29.30 -4.80
CA THR A 47 11.69 -29.35 -5.42
C THR A 47 11.77 -30.28 -6.63
N THR A 48 10.80 -31.18 -6.76
CA THR A 48 10.70 -32.19 -7.84
C THR A 48 9.84 -31.72 -9.01
N ASP A 49 9.16 -30.57 -8.89
CA ASP A 49 8.35 -30.01 -9.96
C ASP A 49 9.22 -29.55 -11.13
N GLU A 50 8.67 -29.47 -12.33
CA GLU A 50 9.36 -28.94 -13.51
C GLU A 50 9.90 -27.51 -13.25
N ASN A 51 9.10 -26.68 -12.59
CA ASN A 51 9.51 -25.38 -12.04
C ASN A 51 9.67 -25.48 -10.52
N GLY A 52 10.72 -26.22 -10.08
CA GLY A 52 10.95 -26.51 -8.67
C GLY A 52 11.20 -25.28 -7.82
N GLY A 53 10.65 -25.30 -6.60
CA GLY A 53 10.86 -24.29 -5.58
C GLY A 53 11.62 -24.83 -4.37
N LEU A 54 11.33 -24.30 -3.19
CA LEU A 54 12.00 -24.72 -1.94
C LEU A 54 11.31 -25.88 -1.23
N GLY A 55 10.08 -26.23 -1.59
CA GLY A 55 9.32 -27.33 -0.98
C GLY A 55 8.96 -27.10 0.50
N TRP A 56 8.84 -25.83 0.92
CA TRP A 56 8.44 -25.49 2.28
C TRP A 56 6.96 -25.79 2.51
N SER A 57 6.59 -26.02 3.76
CA SER A 57 5.16 -26.03 4.12
C SER A 57 4.52 -24.65 3.91
N ASN A 58 3.20 -24.65 3.73
CA ASN A 58 2.44 -23.40 3.59
C ASN A 58 2.62 -22.51 4.83
N GLY A 59 2.67 -23.10 6.03
CA GLY A 59 2.90 -22.40 7.29
C GLY A 59 4.26 -21.70 7.32
N GLU A 60 5.34 -22.42 6.99
CA GLU A 60 6.71 -21.85 6.95
C GLU A 60 6.82 -20.70 5.95
N ALA A 61 6.26 -20.87 4.75
CA ALA A 61 6.25 -19.86 3.71
C ALA A 61 5.50 -18.60 4.14
N LEU A 62 4.33 -18.76 4.76
CA LEU A 62 3.50 -17.66 5.23
C LEU A 62 4.08 -16.97 6.47
N ALA A 63 4.77 -17.71 7.34
CA ALA A 63 5.53 -17.13 8.46
C ALA A 63 6.65 -16.21 7.95
N LEU A 64 7.46 -16.67 6.98
CA LEU A 64 8.50 -15.84 6.35
C LEU A 64 7.87 -14.61 5.66
N TYR A 65 6.82 -14.80 4.87
CA TYR A 65 6.13 -13.73 4.17
C TYR A 65 5.66 -12.63 5.12
N GLY A 66 5.06 -12.99 6.25
CA GLY A 66 4.61 -12.06 7.27
C GLY A 66 5.76 -11.26 7.89
N TRP A 67 6.90 -11.89 8.19
CA TRP A 67 8.09 -11.19 8.68
C TRP A 67 8.69 -10.27 7.62
N TYR A 68 8.84 -10.76 6.40
CA TYR A 68 9.41 -10.00 5.29
C TYR A 68 8.60 -8.72 5.01
N THR A 69 7.29 -8.87 4.81
CA THR A 69 6.41 -7.73 4.50
C THR A 69 6.29 -6.76 5.67
N MET A 70 6.31 -7.23 6.92
CA MET A 70 6.40 -6.35 8.10
C MET A 70 7.69 -5.53 8.08
N LEU A 71 8.83 -6.16 7.89
CA LEU A 71 10.14 -5.50 7.93
C LEU A 71 10.30 -4.47 6.82
N VAL A 72 9.74 -4.69 5.64
CA VAL A 72 9.71 -3.71 4.54
C VAL A 72 9.07 -2.39 4.98
N TYR A 73 7.97 -2.44 5.73
CA TYR A 73 7.30 -1.23 6.22
C TYR A 73 8.01 -0.60 7.41
N VAL A 74 8.48 -1.41 8.36
CA VAL A 74 9.23 -0.93 9.53
C VAL A 74 10.55 -0.27 9.12
N ALA A 75 11.23 -0.78 8.09
CA ALA A 75 12.46 -0.21 7.54
C ALA A 75 12.27 1.21 6.97
N SER A 76 11.04 1.62 6.65
CA SER A 76 10.75 2.99 6.21
C SER A 76 11.01 4.04 7.32
N ILE A 77 10.95 3.65 8.59
CA ILE A 77 11.24 4.55 9.73
C ILE A 77 12.72 4.93 9.75
N PRO A 78 13.68 3.99 9.87
CA PRO A 78 15.10 4.34 9.80
C PRO A 78 15.51 4.91 8.44
N GLY A 79 14.89 4.48 7.33
CA GLY A 79 15.18 5.00 5.99
C GLY A 79 14.82 6.49 5.85
N GLY A 80 13.66 6.91 6.36
CA GLY A 80 13.29 8.33 6.44
C GLY A 80 14.22 9.13 7.34
N TRP A 81 14.54 8.59 8.51
CA TRP A 81 15.48 9.24 9.46
C TRP A 81 16.88 9.43 8.87
N ILE A 82 17.42 8.44 8.15
CA ILE A 82 18.71 8.53 7.45
C ILE A 82 18.66 9.63 6.39
N ALA A 83 17.55 9.73 5.66
CA ALA A 83 17.38 10.79 4.68
C ALA A 83 17.38 12.18 5.31
N ASP A 84 16.62 12.35 6.39
CA ASP A 84 16.47 13.65 7.05
C ASP A 84 17.77 14.11 7.73
N LYS A 85 18.57 13.16 8.29
CA LYS A 85 19.76 13.51 9.06
C LYS A 85 21.07 13.53 8.27
N PHE A 86 21.19 12.72 7.21
CA PHE A 86 22.51 12.48 6.60
C PHE A 86 22.54 12.66 5.07
N LEU A 87 21.55 12.14 4.35
CA LEU A 87 21.66 11.96 2.91
C LEU A 87 20.83 12.96 2.10
N GLY A 88 19.72 13.44 2.64
CA GLY A 88 18.64 14.04 1.86
C GLY A 88 17.84 12.99 1.09
N GLN A 89 16.61 13.32 0.74
CA GLN A 89 15.65 12.39 0.10
C GLN A 89 16.17 11.88 -1.25
N LYS A 90 16.78 12.77 -2.05
CA LYS A 90 17.27 12.47 -3.38
C LYS A 90 18.36 11.38 -3.41
N LYS A 91 19.32 11.42 -2.47
CA LYS A 91 20.36 10.39 -2.36
C LYS A 91 19.79 9.12 -1.74
N SER A 92 18.84 9.24 -0.80
CA SER A 92 18.17 8.08 -0.20
C SER A 92 17.37 7.29 -1.23
N VAL A 93 16.67 7.96 -2.16
CA VAL A 93 16.01 7.31 -3.29
C VAL A 93 17.03 6.60 -4.20
N LEU A 94 18.18 7.25 -4.49
CA LEU A 94 19.23 6.64 -5.30
C LEU A 94 19.81 5.37 -4.65
N TYR A 95 20.24 5.46 -3.39
CA TYR A 95 20.81 4.30 -2.68
C TYR A 95 19.77 3.20 -2.45
N GLY A 96 18.53 3.58 -2.13
CA GLY A 96 17.42 2.63 -2.06
C GLY A 96 17.23 1.88 -3.37
N GLY A 97 17.24 2.60 -4.50
CA GLY A 97 17.17 2.01 -5.84
C GLY A 97 18.34 1.05 -6.15
N ILE A 98 19.56 1.40 -5.78
CA ILE A 98 20.74 0.52 -5.93
C ILE A 98 20.57 -0.77 -5.12
N LEU A 99 20.14 -0.65 -3.86
CA LEU A 99 19.89 -1.82 -2.99
C LEU A 99 18.79 -2.72 -3.56
N LEU A 100 17.72 -2.14 -4.13
CA LEU A 100 16.66 -2.90 -4.78
C LEU A 100 17.14 -3.65 -6.03
N VAL A 101 17.92 -2.99 -6.90
CA VAL A 101 18.52 -3.66 -8.07
C VAL A 101 19.40 -4.82 -7.62
N ALA A 102 20.28 -4.59 -6.64
CA ALA A 102 21.15 -5.63 -6.10
C ALA A 102 20.34 -6.77 -5.47
N GLY A 103 19.32 -6.45 -4.66
CA GLY A 103 18.48 -7.44 -3.98
C GLY A 103 17.75 -8.35 -4.95
N HIS A 104 17.04 -7.79 -5.93
CA HIS A 104 16.35 -8.58 -6.95
C HIS A 104 17.31 -9.37 -7.86
N SER A 105 18.47 -8.80 -8.20
CA SER A 105 19.47 -9.53 -8.99
C SER A 105 20.09 -10.71 -8.23
N ILE A 106 20.30 -10.56 -6.92
CA ILE A 106 20.81 -11.64 -6.07
C ILE A 106 19.74 -12.72 -5.90
N LEU A 107 18.44 -12.39 -5.79
CA LEU A 107 17.35 -13.37 -5.78
C LEU A 107 17.29 -14.24 -7.04
N ALA A 108 17.84 -13.78 -8.16
CA ALA A 108 17.95 -14.59 -9.37
C ALA A 108 19.00 -15.72 -9.26
N VAL A 109 19.81 -15.74 -8.20
CA VAL A 109 20.80 -16.78 -7.94
C VAL A 109 20.17 -17.89 -7.09
N GLU A 110 20.19 -19.13 -7.60
CA GLU A 110 19.57 -20.31 -6.99
C GLU A 110 20.36 -20.84 -5.78
N GLN A 111 20.52 -20.01 -4.74
CA GLN A 111 21.25 -20.34 -3.52
C GLN A 111 20.55 -19.74 -2.30
N MET A 112 20.48 -20.48 -1.19
CA MET A 112 19.82 -20.01 0.04
C MET A 112 20.44 -18.74 0.63
N TRP A 113 21.76 -18.59 0.56
CA TRP A 113 22.41 -17.37 1.01
C TRP A 113 21.98 -16.15 0.16
N ALA A 114 21.82 -16.36 -1.15
CA ALA A 114 21.39 -15.32 -2.08
C ALA A 114 19.92 -14.94 -1.81
N PHE A 115 19.07 -15.94 -1.52
CA PHE A 115 17.68 -15.71 -1.16
C PHE A 115 17.54 -14.77 0.05
N TYR A 116 18.15 -15.10 1.20
CA TYR A 116 18.05 -14.24 2.39
C TYR A 116 18.76 -12.89 2.23
N THR A 117 19.90 -12.87 1.56
CA THR A 117 20.60 -11.60 1.27
C THR A 117 19.76 -10.71 0.37
N GLY A 118 19.16 -11.25 -0.67
CA GLY A 118 18.27 -10.55 -1.59
C GLY A 118 17.10 -9.93 -0.84
N LEU A 119 16.38 -10.69 -0.01
CA LEU A 119 15.28 -10.16 0.81
C LEU A 119 15.74 -9.05 1.75
N GLY A 120 16.89 -9.21 2.41
CA GLY A 120 17.46 -8.17 3.30
C GLY A 120 17.78 -6.86 2.56
N LEU A 121 18.38 -6.94 1.37
CA LEU A 121 18.67 -5.79 0.52
C LEU A 121 17.39 -5.10 0.04
N ILE A 122 16.36 -5.86 -0.31
CA ILE A 122 15.05 -5.30 -0.70
C ILE A 122 14.39 -4.58 0.46
N ILE A 123 14.40 -5.15 1.68
CA ILE A 123 13.90 -4.49 2.89
C ILE A 123 14.58 -3.14 3.09
N ALA A 124 15.91 -3.10 3.05
CA ALA A 124 16.69 -1.86 3.20
C ALA A 124 16.41 -0.87 2.06
N GLY A 125 16.33 -1.37 0.83
CA GLY A 125 16.10 -0.57 -0.38
C GLY A 125 14.73 0.12 -0.38
N VAL A 126 13.65 -0.63 -0.11
CA VAL A 126 12.28 -0.08 0.01
C VAL A 126 12.22 0.91 1.16
N GLY A 127 12.83 0.56 2.32
CA GLY A 127 12.89 1.45 3.48
C GLY A 127 13.50 2.81 3.16
N MET A 128 14.54 2.86 2.36
CA MET A 128 15.20 4.11 1.95
C MET A 128 14.46 4.84 0.82
N LEU A 129 13.84 4.14 -0.13
CA LEU A 129 13.22 4.74 -1.30
C LEU A 129 11.80 5.27 -1.00
N LYS A 130 10.94 4.40 -0.49
CA LYS A 130 9.49 4.63 -0.39
C LYS A 130 9.09 5.92 0.37
N PRO A 131 9.57 6.21 1.60
CA PRO A 131 9.17 7.42 2.31
C PRO A 131 9.69 8.68 1.62
N ASN A 132 10.84 8.60 0.97
CA ASN A 132 11.55 9.75 0.44
C ASN A 132 11.03 10.19 -0.93
N ILE A 133 10.66 9.26 -1.82
CA ILE A 133 10.16 9.60 -3.14
C ILE A 133 8.82 10.34 -3.07
N SER A 134 7.92 9.93 -2.17
CA SER A 134 6.64 10.60 -1.95
C SER A 134 6.82 12.02 -1.42
N THR A 135 7.79 12.22 -0.52
CA THR A 135 8.13 13.56 0.00
C THR A 135 8.67 14.46 -1.12
N MET A 136 9.49 13.90 -2.02
CA MET A 136 9.99 14.63 -3.19
C MET A 136 8.86 15.09 -4.12
N VAL A 137 7.81 14.28 -4.34
CA VAL A 137 6.63 14.69 -5.12
C VAL A 137 5.99 15.94 -4.52
N GLY A 138 5.78 15.95 -3.20
CA GLY A 138 5.25 17.12 -2.50
C GLY A 138 6.13 18.36 -2.65
N GLY A 139 7.45 18.17 -2.65
CA GLY A 139 8.45 19.24 -2.79
C GLY A 139 8.54 19.87 -4.19
N LEU A 140 7.96 19.25 -5.23
CA LEU A 140 7.89 19.84 -6.58
C LEU A 140 6.92 21.02 -6.68
N TYR A 141 5.98 21.12 -5.76
CA TYR A 141 4.92 22.13 -5.73
C TYR A 141 5.15 23.11 -4.60
N LYS A 142 4.82 24.39 -4.85
CA LYS A 142 4.81 25.40 -3.79
C LYS A 142 3.68 25.10 -2.81
N GLN A 143 3.85 25.58 -1.58
CA GLN A 143 2.78 25.54 -0.60
C GLN A 143 1.56 26.33 -1.13
N GLY A 144 0.37 25.71 -1.12
CA GLY A 144 -0.85 26.28 -1.68
C GLY A 144 -1.02 26.15 -3.20
N ASP A 145 -0.13 25.45 -3.91
CA ASP A 145 -0.33 25.15 -5.35
C ASP A 145 -1.45 24.12 -5.52
N ILE A 146 -2.57 24.54 -6.13
CA ILE A 146 -3.77 23.71 -6.38
C ILE A 146 -3.48 22.47 -7.23
N ARG A 147 -2.37 22.46 -8.00
CA ARG A 147 -1.96 21.33 -8.85
C ARG A 147 -1.32 20.19 -8.05
N ARG A 148 -0.95 20.44 -6.79
CA ARG A 148 -0.25 19.46 -5.94
C ARG A 148 -1.05 18.18 -5.79
N ASP A 149 -2.34 18.25 -5.52
CA ASP A 149 -3.20 17.09 -5.31
C ASP A 149 -3.37 16.26 -6.60
N LYS A 150 -3.52 16.94 -7.73
CA LYS A 150 -3.50 16.28 -9.05
C LYS A 150 -2.16 15.60 -9.32
N GLY A 151 -1.04 16.23 -8.92
CA GLY A 151 0.30 15.64 -9.01
C GLY A 151 0.42 14.35 -8.20
N PHE A 152 -0.09 14.30 -6.98
CA PHE A 152 -0.15 13.09 -6.18
C PHE A 152 -1.05 12.02 -6.81
N THR A 153 -2.17 12.42 -7.41
CA THR A 153 -3.04 11.49 -8.15
C THR A 153 -2.31 10.83 -9.32
N ILE A 154 -1.57 11.63 -10.12
CA ILE A 154 -0.75 11.11 -11.21
C ILE A 154 0.30 10.12 -10.67
N PHE A 155 1.00 10.48 -9.60
CA PHE A 155 1.98 9.61 -8.95
C PHE A 155 1.35 8.29 -8.47
N TYR A 156 0.17 8.34 -7.87
CA TYR A 156 -0.57 7.17 -7.41
C TYR A 156 -1.01 6.25 -8.56
N ILE A 157 -1.35 6.81 -9.72
CA ILE A 157 -1.62 6.03 -10.93
C ILE A 157 -0.36 5.23 -11.32
N GLY A 158 0.83 5.83 -11.23
CA GLY A 158 2.08 5.12 -11.49
C GLY A 158 2.30 3.90 -10.61
N ILE A 159 2.00 4.03 -9.30
CA ILE A 159 2.03 2.92 -8.33
C ILE A 159 1.17 1.75 -8.84
N ASN A 160 -0.07 2.03 -9.22
CA ASN A 160 -1.03 0.99 -9.62
C ASN A 160 -0.72 0.39 -10.99
N VAL A 161 -0.22 1.18 -11.93
CA VAL A 161 0.25 0.67 -13.23
C VAL A 161 1.43 -0.29 -13.03
N GLY A 162 2.40 0.07 -12.19
CA GLY A 162 3.53 -0.80 -11.83
C GLY A 162 3.05 -2.10 -11.19
N ALA A 163 2.15 -2.03 -10.20
CA ALA A 163 1.59 -3.19 -9.51
C ALA A 163 0.78 -4.10 -10.47
N PHE A 164 -0.02 -3.52 -11.35
CA PHE A 164 -0.80 -4.27 -12.34
C PHE A 164 0.09 -5.04 -13.31
N LEU A 165 1.04 -4.35 -13.95
CA LEU A 165 1.94 -4.95 -14.93
C LEU A 165 2.87 -6.00 -14.30
N SER A 166 3.26 -5.80 -13.04
CA SER A 166 4.20 -6.69 -12.35
C SER A 166 3.66 -8.09 -12.16
N SER A 167 2.47 -8.23 -11.62
CA SER A 167 1.86 -9.55 -11.39
C SER A 167 1.58 -10.27 -12.71
N LEU A 168 1.23 -9.53 -13.77
CA LEU A 168 1.03 -10.12 -15.09
C LEU A 168 2.34 -10.58 -15.73
N ILE A 169 3.38 -9.77 -15.70
CA ILE A 169 4.62 -10.03 -16.47
C ILE A 169 5.58 -10.88 -15.63
N VAL A 170 5.92 -10.42 -14.41
CA VAL A 170 6.85 -11.15 -13.53
C VAL A 170 6.21 -12.44 -13.04
N GLY A 171 4.91 -12.40 -12.71
CA GLY A 171 4.15 -13.58 -12.31
C GLY A 171 4.16 -14.65 -13.39
N TYR A 172 3.81 -14.29 -14.62
CA TYR A 172 3.83 -15.23 -15.75
C TYR A 172 5.21 -15.83 -16.00
N VAL A 173 6.24 -14.98 -16.04
CA VAL A 173 7.62 -15.46 -16.27
C VAL A 173 8.06 -16.38 -15.13
N GLY A 174 7.75 -16.02 -13.88
CA GLY A 174 8.09 -16.83 -12.71
C GLY A 174 7.39 -18.19 -12.69
N GLU A 175 6.07 -18.24 -12.93
CA GLU A 175 5.30 -19.48 -12.88
C GLU A 175 5.55 -20.40 -14.08
N VAL A 176 5.74 -19.82 -15.30
CA VAL A 176 5.77 -20.60 -16.55
C VAL A 176 7.21 -20.90 -17.01
N HIS A 177 8.15 -19.97 -16.77
CA HIS A 177 9.50 -20.11 -17.29
C HIS A 177 10.57 -20.36 -16.22
N GLY A 178 10.26 -20.06 -14.94
CA GLY A 178 11.14 -20.29 -13.81
C GLY A 178 11.17 -19.14 -12.81
N TRP A 179 11.10 -19.46 -11.53
CA TRP A 179 11.03 -18.49 -10.43
C TRP A 179 12.18 -17.48 -10.46
N HIS A 180 13.39 -17.94 -10.71
CA HIS A 180 14.59 -17.10 -10.74
C HIS A 180 14.61 -16.14 -11.93
N TYR A 181 14.01 -16.51 -13.07
CA TYR A 181 13.78 -15.59 -14.19
C TYR A 181 12.79 -14.49 -13.82
N GLY A 182 11.73 -14.83 -13.06
CA GLY A 182 10.80 -13.86 -12.51
C GLY A 182 11.49 -12.86 -11.57
N PHE A 183 12.29 -13.34 -10.62
CA PHE A 183 13.08 -12.49 -9.72
C PHE A 183 14.07 -11.60 -10.48
N GLY A 184 14.78 -12.16 -11.47
CA GLY A 184 15.69 -11.43 -12.33
C GLY A 184 15.00 -10.33 -13.15
N LEU A 185 13.80 -10.62 -13.68
CA LEU A 185 13.00 -9.66 -14.43
C LEU A 185 12.55 -8.48 -13.55
N ALA A 186 12.19 -8.74 -12.29
CA ALA A 186 11.94 -7.69 -11.30
C ALA A 186 13.18 -6.80 -11.11
N GLY A 187 14.38 -7.40 -11.06
CA GLY A 187 15.66 -6.69 -11.01
C GLY A 187 15.90 -5.82 -12.23
N ILE A 188 15.62 -6.32 -13.43
CA ILE A 188 15.72 -5.57 -14.69
C ILE A 188 14.77 -4.37 -14.65
N GLY A 189 13.52 -4.56 -14.23
CA GLY A 189 12.54 -3.48 -14.09
C GLY A 189 13.05 -2.37 -13.16
N MET A 190 13.59 -2.74 -11.99
CA MET A 190 14.17 -1.76 -11.07
C MET A 190 15.40 -1.06 -11.64
N ALA A 191 16.25 -1.77 -12.39
CA ALA A 191 17.41 -1.17 -13.05
C ALA A 191 16.99 -0.12 -14.08
N LEU A 192 15.95 -0.39 -14.89
CA LEU A 192 15.37 0.60 -15.80
C LEU A 192 14.85 1.83 -15.05
N GLY A 193 14.17 1.64 -13.93
CA GLY A 193 13.72 2.73 -13.06
C GLY A 193 14.90 3.56 -12.51
N LEU A 194 15.97 2.91 -12.10
CA LEU A 194 17.16 3.58 -11.58
C LEU A 194 17.90 4.37 -12.68
N ILE A 195 18.07 3.80 -13.86
CA ILE A 195 18.67 4.48 -15.02
C ILE A 195 17.85 5.72 -15.40
N GLN A 196 16.52 5.56 -15.45
CA GLN A 196 15.60 6.66 -15.77
C GLN A 196 15.64 7.75 -14.66
N TYR A 197 15.73 7.36 -13.39
CA TYR A 197 15.89 8.29 -12.27
C TYR A 197 17.21 9.10 -12.41
N LEU A 198 18.32 8.44 -12.70
CA LEU A 198 19.62 9.09 -12.91
C LEU A 198 19.58 10.05 -14.09
N ALA A 199 19.05 9.65 -15.23
CA ALA A 199 18.88 10.50 -16.41
C ALA A 199 17.97 11.72 -16.14
N GLY A 200 16.97 11.55 -15.27
CA GLY A 200 16.00 12.57 -14.86
C GLY A 200 16.48 13.55 -13.80
N GLN A 201 17.65 13.35 -13.17
CA GLN A 201 18.18 14.15 -12.04
C GLN A 201 18.21 15.66 -12.32
N LYS A 202 18.43 16.07 -13.58
CA LYS A 202 18.43 17.48 -13.98
C LYS A 202 17.08 18.18 -13.73
N HIS A 203 15.97 17.43 -13.69
CA HIS A 203 14.62 17.96 -13.41
C HIS A 203 14.27 17.94 -11.91
N LEU A 204 15.13 17.36 -11.08
CA LEU A 204 14.96 17.24 -9.62
C LEU A 204 15.97 18.11 -8.83
N LYS A 205 16.57 19.11 -9.47
CA LYS A 205 17.64 19.94 -8.86
C LYS A 205 17.21 20.64 -7.57
N TYR A 206 15.95 21.01 -7.47
CA TYR A 206 15.40 21.86 -6.40
C TYR A 206 14.66 21.08 -5.31
N VAL A 207 14.56 19.75 -5.42
CA VAL A 207 13.85 18.91 -4.46
C VAL A 207 14.74 17.82 -3.90
N GLY A 208 14.47 17.44 -2.66
CA GLY A 208 15.10 16.27 -2.02
C GLY A 208 16.58 16.43 -1.66
N ASN A 209 17.14 17.63 -1.75
CA ASN A 209 18.49 17.90 -1.30
C ASN A 209 18.54 17.95 0.23
N TYR A 210 19.68 17.55 0.82
CA TYR A 210 19.90 17.72 2.23
C TYR A 210 19.97 19.22 2.56
N SER A 211 19.11 19.67 3.46
CA SER A 211 19.01 21.09 3.85
C SER A 211 19.53 21.39 5.27
N GLY A 212 20.09 20.39 5.95
CA GLY A 212 20.43 20.52 7.37
C GLY A 212 19.18 20.46 8.28
N THR A 213 19.38 20.46 9.58
CA THR A 213 18.27 20.60 10.54
C THR A 213 17.76 22.03 10.51
N SER A 214 16.47 22.22 10.26
CA SER A 214 15.86 23.55 10.31
C SER A 214 16.01 24.13 11.73
N ASP A 215 16.62 25.30 11.82
CA ASP A 215 16.82 26.02 13.10
C ASP A 215 15.64 26.95 13.42
N ASN A 216 14.42 26.56 13.04
CA ASN A 216 13.23 27.36 13.30
C ASN A 216 12.91 27.33 14.81
N GLU A 217 13.16 28.45 15.48
CA GLU A 217 12.93 28.64 16.92
C GLU A 217 11.47 28.45 17.33
N GLU A 218 10.52 28.80 16.45
CA GLU A 218 9.09 28.61 16.68
C GLU A 218 8.71 27.11 16.70
N GLU A 219 9.30 26.31 15.80
CA GLU A 219 9.13 24.84 15.82
C GLU A 219 9.73 24.24 17.08
N LYS A 220 10.92 24.68 17.49
CA LYS A 220 11.57 24.23 18.74
C LYS A 220 10.73 24.57 19.97
N ALA A 221 10.10 25.76 20.01
CA ALA A 221 9.22 26.18 21.10
C ALA A 221 7.92 25.37 21.12
N ALA A 222 7.31 25.12 19.96
CA ALA A 222 6.10 24.28 19.82
C ALA A 222 6.36 22.85 20.26
N MET A 223 7.57 22.31 20.05
CA MET A 223 7.96 20.96 20.49
C MET A 223 8.12 20.82 22.01
N LYS A 224 8.34 21.91 22.76
CA LYS A 224 8.56 21.87 24.23
C LYS A 224 7.27 21.94 25.03
N ARG A 225 6.18 22.49 24.47
CA ARG A 225 4.91 22.63 25.20
C ARG A 225 4.23 21.27 25.45
N PRO A 226 3.53 21.09 26.59
CA PRO A 226 2.71 19.91 26.85
C PRO A 226 1.53 19.87 25.87
N LEU A 227 1.04 18.64 25.59
CA LEU A 227 -0.15 18.47 24.76
C LEU A 227 -1.37 19.06 25.42
N THR A 228 -2.18 19.81 24.67
CA THR A 228 -3.49 20.29 25.07
C THR A 228 -4.48 19.14 25.24
N LYS A 229 -5.62 19.38 25.87
CA LYS A 229 -6.69 18.39 25.99
C LYS A 229 -7.18 17.92 24.61
N ILE A 230 -7.39 18.85 23.68
CA ILE A 230 -7.80 18.58 22.29
C ILE A 230 -6.80 17.65 21.59
N GLU A 231 -5.50 17.94 21.72
CA GLU A 231 -4.46 17.11 21.11
C GLU A 231 -4.42 15.70 21.72
N LYS A 232 -4.62 15.55 23.02
CA LYS A 232 -4.72 14.24 23.69
C LYS A 232 -5.94 13.45 23.20
N ASP A 233 -7.10 14.07 23.11
CA ASP A 233 -8.32 13.46 22.62
C ASP A 233 -8.14 12.96 21.18
N ARG A 234 -7.55 13.77 20.30
CA ARG A 234 -7.22 13.41 18.91
C ARG A 234 -6.25 12.23 18.82
N VAL A 235 -5.25 12.17 19.69
CA VAL A 235 -4.31 11.05 19.76
C VAL A 235 -5.03 9.75 20.12
N VAL A 236 -6.00 9.78 21.04
CA VAL A 236 -6.84 8.59 21.36
C VAL A 236 -7.58 8.09 20.11
N VAL A 237 -8.18 9.00 19.35
CA VAL A 237 -8.87 8.64 18.08
C VAL A 237 -7.89 8.03 17.08
N LEU A 238 -6.67 8.58 16.97
CA LEU A 238 -5.64 8.01 16.09
C LEU A 238 -5.26 6.59 16.49
N PHE A 239 -5.12 6.29 17.79
CA PHE A 239 -4.81 4.91 18.23
C PHE A 239 -5.92 3.91 17.85
N ILE A 240 -7.19 4.30 17.98
CA ILE A 240 -8.31 3.45 17.51
C ILE A 240 -8.26 3.27 15.98
N SER A 241 -7.93 4.34 15.24
CA SER A 241 -7.74 4.26 13.79
C SER A 241 -6.59 3.34 13.40
N PHE A 242 -5.51 3.31 14.18
CA PHE A 242 -4.39 2.39 13.97
C PHE A 242 -4.79 0.92 14.20
N LEU A 243 -5.68 0.62 15.14
CA LEU A 243 -6.23 -0.73 15.29
C LEU A 243 -7.04 -1.14 14.05
N LEU A 244 -7.86 -0.24 13.49
CA LEU A 244 -8.54 -0.48 12.21
C LEU A 244 -7.53 -0.76 11.08
N VAL A 245 -6.42 -0.04 11.04
CA VAL A 245 -5.34 -0.22 10.04
C VAL A 245 -4.68 -1.60 10.19
N ILE A 246 -4.35 -2.04 11.42
CA ILE A 246 -3.76 -3.36 11.66
C ILE A 246 -4.69 -4.47 11.16
N VAL A 247 -5.96 -4.40 11.56
CA VAL A 247 -6.95 -5.42 11.18
C VAL A 247 -7.17 -5.44 9.68
N PHE A 248 -7.28 -4.26 9.07
CA PHE A 248 -7.45 -4.14 7.62
C PHE A 248 -6.27 -4.75 6.84
N TRP A 249 -5.03 -4.37 7.18
CA TRP A 249 -3.85 -4.90 6.48
C TRP A 249 -3.60 -6.37 6.80
N GLY A 250 -3.99 -6.83 8.00
CA GLY A 250 -3.97 -8.25 8.34
C GLY A 250 -4.90 -9.10 7.47
N ALA A 251 -6.03 -8.54 7.07
CA ALA A 251 -6.93 -9.15 6.10
C ALA A 251 -6.41 -8.96 4.65
N PHE A 252 -6.05 -7.74 4.27
CA PHE A 252 -5.67 -7.39 2.89
C PHE A 252 -4.43 -8.16 2.39
N GLU A 253 -3.41 -8.30 3.22
CA GLU A 253 -2.15 -8.97 2.86
C GLU A 253 -2.29 -10.49 2.68
N GLN A 254 -3.46 -11.08 2.97
CA GLN A 254 -3.75 -12.46 2.53
C GLN A 254 -3.66 -12.60 1.01
N ALA A 255 -3.86 -11.52 0.26
CA ALA A 255 -3.76 -11.50 -1.20
C ALA A 255 -2.39 -11.97 -1.73
N GLY A 256 -1.29 -11.57 -1.07
CA GLY A 256 0.06 -12.01 -1.45
C GLY A 256 0.52 -13.27 -0.72
N GLY A 257 -0.20 -13.71 0.32
CA GLY A 257 0.07 -14.88 1.14
C GLY A 257 -0.91 -16.02 0.88
N LEU A 258 -1.79 -16.30 1.85
CA LEU A 258 -2.69 -17.46 1.85
C LEU A 258 -3.62 -17.51 0.62
N MET A 259 -4.18 -16.39 0.18
CA MET A 259 -5.05 -16.38 -1.02
C MET A 259 -4.27 -16.72 -2.29
N ASN A 260 -2.99 -16.38 -2.37
CA ASN A 260 -2.14 -16.70 -3.51
C ASN A 260 -1.85 -18.21 -3.58
N ILE A 261 -1.49 -18.81 -2.44
CA ILE A 261 -1.33 -20.27 -2.33
C ILE A 261 -2.66 -20.97 -2.64
N TYR A 262 -3.76 -20.50 -2.05
CA TYR A 262 -5.10 -21.03 -2.31
C TYR A 262 -5.47 -20.98 -3.82
N ALA A 263 -5.14 -19.87 -4.49
CA ALA A 263 -5.35 -19.74 -5.93
C ALA A 263 -4.55 -20.78 -6.73
N SER A 264 -3.32 -21.05 -6.32
CA SER A 264 -2.46 -22.03 -6.99
C SER A 264 -2.92 -23.49 -6.77
N GLU A 265 -3.24 -23.86 -5.53
CA GLU A 265 -3.46 -25.25 -5.13
C GLU A 265 -4.91 -25.71 -5.25
N LYS A 266 -5.88 -24.80 -5.05
CA LYS A 266 -7.29 -25.16 -4.79
C LYS A 266 -8.30 -24.53 -5.76
N THR A 267 -7.86 -23.61 -6.60
CA THR A 267 -8.73 -22.97 -7.59
C THR A 267 -8.57 -23.61 -8.97
N ASN A 268 -9.70 -23.97 -9.60
CA ASN A 268 -9.69 -24.35 -10.99
C ASN A 268 -9.43 -23.10 -11.85
N ARG A 269 -8.20 -22.99 -12.35
CA ARG A 269 -7.71 -21.82 -13.11
C ARG A 269 -7.81 -21.98 -14.63
N MET A 270 -8.48 -23.05 -15.09
CA MET A 270 -8.66 -23.30 -16.52
C MET A 270 -9.68 -22.33 -17.13
N LEU A 271 -9.25 -21.54 -18.10
CA LEU A 271 -10.08 -20.61 -18.86
C LEU A 271 -9.86 -20.84 -20.36
N MET A 272 -10.89 -21.29 -21.08
CA MET A 272 -10.82 -21.57 -22.53
C MET A 272 -9.67 -22.49 -22.95
N GLY A 273 -9.33 -23.49 -22.12
CA GLY A 273 -8.25 -24.43 -22.40
C GLY A 273 -6.84 -23.96 -22.04
N TRP A 274 -6.72 -22.80 -21.40
CA TRP A 274 -5.47 -22.25 -20.90
C TRP A 274 -5.52 -22.07 -19.38
N GLU A 275 -4.42 -22.37 -18.70
CA GLU A 275 -4.31 -22.23 -17.24
C GLU A 275 -3.83 -20.82 -16.87
N VAL A 276 -4.68 -20.08 -16.16
CA VAL A 276 -4.37 -18.72 -15.68
C VAL A 276 -3.32 -18.80 -14.56
N PRO A 277 -2.18 -18.09 -14.63
CA PRO A 277 -1.22 -18.03 -13.54
C PRO A 277 -1.85 -17.57 -12.22
N ALA A 278 -1.50 -18.21 -11.11
CA ALA A 278 -2.08 -17.87 -9.80
C ALA A 278 -1.75 -16.44 -9.38
N SER A 279 -0.53 -15.97 -9.65
CA SER A 279 -0.08 -14.60 -9.38
C SER A 279 -0.90 -13.52 -10.09
N TRP A 280 -1.57 -13.85 -11.22
CA TRP A 280 -2.38 -12.89 -11.97
C TRP A 280 -3.57 -12.36 -11.18
N PHE A 281 -4.11 -13.15 -10.24
CA PHE A 281 -5.20 -12.67 -9.38
C PHE A 281 -4.81 -11.44 -8.56
N GLN A 282 -3.52 -11.29 -8.19
CA GLN A 282 -3.06 -10.11 -7.48
C GLN A 282 -3.12 -8.82 -8.32
N SER A 283 -3.09 -8.92 -9.66
CA SER A 283 -3.25 -7.76 -10.55
C SER A 283 -4.68 -7.17 -10.51
N LEU A 284 -5.68 -7.97 -10.11
CA LEU A 284 -7.07 -7.52 -10.01
C LEU A 284 -7.24 -6.34 -9.07
N ASN A 285 -6.52 -6.30 -7.97
CA ASN A 285 -6.57 -5.17 -7.04
C ASN A 285 -6.16 -3.86 -7.75
N ALA A 286 -4.98 -3.82 -8.36
CA ALA A 286 -4.50 -2.62 -9.04
C ALA A 286 -5.40 -2.24 -10.23
N MET A 287 -5.92 -3.22 -10.97
CA MET A 287 -6.89 -3.01 -12.02
C MET A 287 -8.18 -2.34 -11.48
N PHE A 288 -8.75 -2.89 -10.43
CA PHE A 288 -9.97 -2.33 -9.83
C PHE A 288 -9.72 -0.93 -9.22
N ILE A 289 -8.54 -0.65 -8.66
CA ILE A 289 -8.19 0.70 -8.20
C ILE A 289 -8.24 1.71 -9.36
N ILE A 290 -7.67 1.36 -10.51
CA ILE A 290 -7.64 2.24 -11.68
C ILE A 290 -9.06 2.55 -12.17
N PHE A 291 -9.95 1.57 -12.19
CA PHE A 291 -11.33 1.76 -12.68
C PHE A 291 -12.29 2.32 -11.62
N LEU A 292 -12.14 1.96 -10.35
CA LEU A 292 -13.10 2.30 -9.31
C LEU A 292 -12.68 3.48 -8.44
N GLY A 293 -11.39 3.86 -8.46
CA GLY A 293 -10.85 4.87 -7.55
C GLY A 293 -11.58 6.21 -7.63
N THR A 294 -11.80 6.71 -8.86
CA THR A 294 -12.55 7.96 -9.08
C THR A 294 -14.02 7.83 -8.70
N THR A 295 -14.65 6.70 -9.00
CA THR A 295 -16.06 6.43 -8.68
C THR A 295 -16.30 6.39 -7.17
N VAL A 296 -15.44 5.71 -6.41
CA VAL A 296 -15.54 5.65 -4.94
C VAL A 296 -15.27 7.02 -4.32
N ALA A 297 -14.28 7.76 -4.82
CA ALA A 297 -14.00 9.12 -4.37
C ALA A 297 -15.20 10.05 -4.63
N ALA A 298 -15.77 10.04 -5.83
CA ALA A 298 -16.95 10.81 -6.19
C ALA A 298 -18.18 10.44 -5.34
N TYR A 299 -18.40 9.15 -5.05
CA TYR A 299 -19.46 8.70 -4.16
C TYR A 299 -19.34 9.34 -2.76
N TRP A 300 -18.14 9.35 -2.18
CA TRP A 300 -17.92 9.94 -0.85
C TRP A 300 -18.07 11.46 -0.85
N ALA A 301 -17.58 12.15 -1.90
CA ALA A 301 -17.76 13.58 -2.07
C ALA A 301 -19.25 13.93 -2.16
N HIS A 302 -19.98 13.27 -3.05
CA HIS A 302 -21.43 13.49 -3.23
C HIS A 302 -22.23 13.21 -1.94
N ARG A 303 -21.88 12.14 -1.22
CA ARG A 303 -22.49 11.82 0.07
C ARG A 303 -22.28 12.94 1.10
N LYS A 304 -21.07 13.55 1.14
CA LYS A 304 -20.75 14.66 2.03
C LYS A 304 -21.49 15.94 1.67
N LEU A 305 -21.57 16.26 0.37
CA LEU A 305 -22.32 17.41 -0.12
C LEU A 305 -23.82 17.31 0.22
N LYS A 306 -24.39 16.10 0.22
CA LYS A 306 -25.77 15.84 0.66
C LYS A 306 -25.96 15.85 2.20
N GLY A 307 -24.97 16.29 2.96
CA GLY A 307 -25.05 16.32 4.43
C GLY A 307 -25.12 14.95 5.11
N LYS A 308 -24.86 13.85 4.37
CA LYS A 308 -24.81 12.49 4.93
C LYS A 308 -23.46 12.24 5.58
N VAL A 309 -23.45 11.36 6.61
CA VAL A 309 -22.23 10.99 7.31
C VAL A 309 -21.17 10.45 6.34
N SER A 310 -20.01 11.10 6.30
CA SER A 310 -18.85 10.73 5.47
C SER A 310 -17.53 11.19 6.09
N THR A 311 -17.44 11.13 7.42
CA THR A 311 -16.20 11.37 8.17
C THR A 311 -15.14 10.33 7.85
N SER A 312 -13.87 10.65 8.05
CA SER A 312 -12.76 9.72 7.81
C SER A 312 -12.93 8.43 8.60
N LEU A 313 -13.26 8.52 9.87
CA LEU A 313 -13.50 7.34 10.71
C LEU A 313 -14.64 6.47 10.17
N PHE A 314 -15.75 7.07 9.74
CA PHE A 314 -16.88 6.34 9.15
C PHE A 314 -16.47 5.59 7.87
N LYS A 315 -15.71 6.24 6.98
CA LYS A 315 -15.21 5.61 5.74
C LYS A 315 -14.31 4.42 6.06
N MET A 316 -13.41 4.56 7.04
CA MET A 316 -12.51 3.48 7.46
C MET A 316 -13.28 2.28 8.03
N ILE A 317 -14.29 2.52 8.85
CA ILE A 317 -15.15 1.46 9.40
C ILE A 317 -15.90 0.73 8.29
N VAL A 318 -16.52 1.48 7.37
CA VAL A 318 -17.23 0.90 6.22
C VAL A 318 -16.29 0.09 5.34
N GLY A 319 -15.08 0.61 5.09
CA GLY A 319 -14.05 -0.10 4.33
C GLY A 319 -13.66 -1.44 4.96
N LEU A 320 -13.52 -1.49 6.29
CA LEU A 320 -13.22 -2.73 7.01
C LEU A 320 -14.38 -3.75 6.93
N ILE A 321 -15.62 -3.28 7.05
CA ILE A 321 -16.80 -4.15 6.91
C ILE A 321 -16.89 -4.72 5.48
N ILE A 322 -16.63 -3.90 4.46
CA ILE A 322 -16.60 -4.34 3.07
C ILE A 322 -15.49 -5.37 2.85
N MET A 323 -14.30 -5.15 3.43
CA MET A 323 -13.19 -6.12 3.41
C MET A 323 -13.63 -7.46 4.00
N GLY A 324 -14.23 -7.47 5.19
CA GLY A 324 -14.77 -8.68 5.81
C GLY A 324 -15.83 -9.37 4.95
N THR A 325 -16.71 -8.59 4.32
CA THR A 325 -17.71 -9.12 3.37
C THR A 325 -17.04 -9.81 2.19
N GLY A 326 -15.93 -9.27 1.68
CA GLY A 326 -15.13 -9.90 0.62
C GLY A 326 -14.59 -11.28 1.01
N PHE A 327 -14.23 -11.48 2.28
CA PHE A 327 -13.76 -12.79 2.75
C PHE A 327 -14.84 -13.86 2.84
N PHE A 328 -16.14 -13.52 2.89
CA PHE A 328 -17.19 -14.53 2.75
C PHE A 328 -17.18 -15.21 1.38
N PHE A 329 -16.72 -14.53 0.32
CA PHE A 329 -16.49 -15.18 -0.97
C PHE A 329 -15.35 -16.20 -0.90
N MET A 330 -14.30 -15.90 -0.14
CA MET A 330 -13.22 -16.89 0.09
C MET A 330 -13.69 -18.05 0.96
N THR A 331 -14.55 -17.81 1.95
CA THR A 331 -15.22 -18.87 2.72
C THR A 331 -16.03 -19.78 1.79
N ALA A 332 -16.82 -19.18 0.87
CA ALA A 332 -17.60 -19.94 -0.11
C ALA A 332 -16.70 -20.73 -1.07
N ALA A 333 -15.56 -20.16 -1.50
CA ALA A 333 -14.57 -20.86 -2.29
C ALA A 333 -14.02 -22.09 -1.56
N ALA A 334 -13.63 -21.93 -0.29
CA ALA A 334 -13.10 -23.03 0.53
C ALA A 334 -14.17 -24.13 0.73
N GLY A 335 -15.42 -23.77 1.02
CA GLY A 335 -16.52 -24.72 1.10
C GLY A 335 -16.80 -25.44 -0.22
N GLN A 336 -16.68 -24.76 -1.36
CA GLN A 336 -16.78 -25.41 -2.68
C GLN A 336 -15.62 -26.39 -2.91
N TYR A 337 -14.42 -26.03 -2.51
CA TYR A 337 -13.26 -26.92 -2.60
C TYR A 337 -13.46 -28.20 -1.78
N GLU A 338 -13.93 -28.08 -0.53
CA GLU A 338 -14.20 -29.25 0.34
C GLU A 338 -15.22 -30.22 -0.27
N THR A 339 -16.18 -29.72 -1.03
CA THR A 339 -17.22 -30.56 -1.64
C THR A 339 -16.84 -31.09 -3.02
N ASN A 340 -16.14 -30.30 -3.84
CA ASN A 340 -15.93 -30.59 -5.27
C ASN A 340 -14.47 -30.90 -5.62
N GLY A 341 -13.52 -30.76 -4.66
CA GLY A 341 -12.10 -30.91 -4.89
C GLY A 341 -11.44 -29.74 -5.64
N SER A 342 -12.23 -28.72 -6.04
CA SER A 342 -11.73 -27.47 -6.63
C SER A 342 -12.74 -26.34 -6.44
N SER A 343 -12.29 -25.10 -6.39
CA SER A 343 -13.12 -23.92 -6.34
C SER A 343 -13.09 -23.13 -7.65
N ALA A 344 -14.14 -22.37 -7.92
CA ALA A 344 -14.23 -21.57 -9.15
C ALA A 344 -13.48 -20.23 -8.99
N MET A 345 -12.85 -19.74 -10.09
CA MET A 345 -12.11 -18.48 -10.12
C MET A 345 -12.92 -17.25 -9.75
N TYR A 346 -14.22 -17.24 -10.04
CA TYR A 346 -15.05 -16.06 -9.79
C TYR A 346 -15.11 -15.68 -8.30
N TRP A 347 -14.92 -16.63 -7.39
CA TRP A 347 -14.85 -16.32 -5.95
C TRP A 347 -13.68 -15.41 -5.62
N LEU A 348 -12.49 -15.70 -6.18
CA LEU A 348 -11.32 -14.83 -6.04
C LEU A 348 -11.58 -13.44 -6.64
N VAL A 349 -12.17 -13.37 -7.84
CA VAL A 349 -12.47 -12.09 -8.49
C VAL A 349 -13.41 -11.24 -7.64
N LEU A 350 -14.47 -11.85 -7.08
CA LEU A 350 -15.40 -11.16 -6.17
C LEU A 350 -14.70 -10.72 -4.86
N ALA A 351 -13.88 -11.58 -4.27
CA ALA A 351 -13.11 -11.22 -3.09
C ALA A 351 -12.20 -10.01 -3.37
N TYR A 352 -11.40 -10.03 -4.44
CA TYR A 352 -10.53 -8.91 -4.82
C TYR A 352 -11.32 -7.63 -5.10
N LEU A 353 -12.50 -7.72 -5.71
CA LEU A 353 -13.37 -6.56 -5.95
C LEU A 353 -13.77 -5.90 -4.61
N PHE A 354 -14.28 -6.68 -3.66
CA PHE A 354 -14.68 -6.15 -2.36
C PHE A 354 -13.49 -5.67 -1.54
N HIS A 355 -12.37 -6.39 -1.56
CA HIS A 355 -11.14 -5.97 -0.89
C HIS A 355 -10.65 -4.62 -1.44
N THR A 356 -10.71 -4.42 -2.75
CA THR A 356 -10.31 -3.17 -3.37
C THR A 356 -11.25 -2.01 -3.02
N VAL A 357 -12.57 -2.23 -3.02
CA VAL A 357 -13.51 -1.19 -2.58
C VAL A 357 -13.28 -0.84 -1.11
N GLY A 358 -13.03 -1.83 -0.26
CA GLY A 358 -12.64 -1.63 1.14
C GLY A 358 -11.35 -0.81 1.27
N GLU A 359 -10.33 -1.12 0.47
CA GLU A 359 -9.06 -0.40 0.42
C GLU A 359 -9.24 1.06 0.03
N LEU A 360 -10.01 1.35 -1.02
CA LEU A 360 -10.30 2.72 -1.45
C LEU A 360 -11.03 3.56 -0.38
N CYS A 361 -11.71 2.90 0.57
CA CYS A 361 -12.32 3.57 1.72
C CYS A 361 -11.34 3.79 2.89
N ILE A 362 -10.25 3.04 2.98
CA ILE A 362 -9.32 3.10 4.13
C ILE A 362 -8.00 3.75 3.77
N SER A 363 -7.28 3.27 2.75
CA SER A 363 -5.88 3.63 2.51
C SER A 363 -5.66 5.13 2.32
N PRO A 364 -6.35 5.83 1.39
CA PRO A 364 -6.15 7.25 1.22
C PRO A 364 -6.70 8.05 2.42
N VAL A 365 -7.75 7.54 3.05
CA VAL A 365 -8.44 8.22 4.15
C VAL A 365 -7.60 8.19 5.43
N ALA A 366 -6.98 7.06 5.77
CA ALA A 366 -6.14 6.93 6.96
C ALA A 366 -4.95 7.89 6.94
N LEU A 367 -4.25 8.00 5.80
CA LEU A 367 -3.14 8.96 5.64
C LEU A 367 -3.60 10.39 5.86
N SER A 368 -4.71 10.79 5.23
CA SER A 368 -5.29 12.13 5.40
C SER A 368 -5.72 12.37 6.85
N TYR A 369 -6.33 11.39 7.50
CA TYR A 369 -6.82 11.49 8.87
C TYR A 369 -5.70 11.72 9.88
N ILE A 370 -4.55 11.06 9.69
CA ILE A 370 -3.36 11.27 10.52
C ILE A 370 -2.89 12.72 10.41
N THR A 371 -2.81 13.27 9.20
CA THR A 371 -2.34 14.65 9.01
C THR A 371 -3.27 15.69 9.65
N LYS A 372 -4.57 15.38 9.79
CA LYS A 372 -5.56 16.28 10.42
C LYS A 372 -5.55 16.19 11.94
N LEU A 373 -5.30 15.01 12.50
CA LEU A 373 -5.43 14.78 13.95
C LEU A 373 -4.10 14.81 14.70
N ALA A 374 -2.99 14.49 14.03
CA ALA A 374 -1.69 14.44 14.69
C ALA A 374 -1.28 15.82 15.22
N PRO A 375 -0.88 15.92 16.50
CA PRO A 375 -0.26 17.15 17.00
C PRO A 375 0.99 17.48 16.18
N LEU A 376 1.19 18.75 15.84
CA LEU A 376 2.33 19.19 15.03
C LEU A 376 3.67 18.65 15.56
N LYS A 377 3.82 18.63 16.89
CA LYS A 377 4.98 18.06 17.58
C LYS A 377 5.25 16.59 17.23
N TYR A 378 4.25 15.80 16.94
CA TYR A 378 4.33 14.35 16.72
C TYR A 378 3.86 13.92 15.32
N ALA A 379 3.68 14.87 14.40
CA ALA A 379 3.13 14.55 13.06
C ALA A 379 3.99 13.49 12.32
N SER A 380 5.31 13.68 12.27
CA SER A 380 6.21 12.69 11.65
C SER A 380 6.24 11.36 12.41
N LEU A 381 6.19 11.42 13.76
CA LEU A 381 6.11 10.21 14.58
C LEU A 381 4.83 9.41 14.31
N MET A 382 3.68 10.09 14.25
CA MET A 382 2.38 9.44 13.98
C MET A 382 2.35 8.82 12.59
N MET A 383 2.98 9.45 11.60
CA MET A 383 3.14 8.86 10.26
C MET A 383 4.05 7.61 10.30
N GLY A 384 5.15 7.66 11.04
CA GLY A 384 6.01 6.50 11.27
C GLY A 384 5.26 5.36 11.98
N VAL A 385 4.46 5.68 12.99
CA VAL A 385 3.58 4.72 13.69
C VAL A 385 2.58 4.09 12.71
N TYR A 386 1.98 4.87 11.82
CA TYR A 386 1.08 4.32 10.79
C TYR A 386 1.76 3.26 9.92
N PHE A 387 2.97 3.52 9.44
CA PHE A 387 3.72 2.52 8.67
C PHE A 387 4.07 1.29 9.51
N ALA A 388 4.42 1.47 10.79
CA ALA A 388 4.64 0.34 11.70
C ALA A 388 3.35 -0.48 11.90
N MET A 389 2.18 0.18 12.05
CA MET A 389 0.90 -0.51 12.19
C MET A 389 0.51 -1.27 10.90
N THR A 390 0.80 -0.72 9.73
CA THR A 390 0.69 -1.46 8.46
C THR A 390 1.58 -2.71 8.48
N GLY A 391 2.84 -2.58 8.90
CA GLY A 391 3.75 -3.70 9.05
C GLY A 391 3.25 -4.76 10.04
N PHE A 392 2.69 -4.36 11.19
CA PHE A 392 2.08 -5.30 12.14
C PHE A 392 0.86 -6.00 11.57
N GLY A 393 0.04 -5.30 10.76
CA GLY A 393 -1.02 -5.93 9.97
C GLY A 393 -0.47 -7.02 9.06
N ASN A 394 0.60 -6.75 8.32
CA ASN A 394 1.25 -7.73 7.45
C ASN A 394 1.78 -8.95 8.23
N LYS A 395 2.36 -8.73 9.43
CA LYS A 395 2.75 -9.85 10.30
C LYS A 395 1.54 -10.65 10.78
N LEU A 396 0.45 -9.98 11.12
CA LEU A 396 -0.80 -10.65 11.48
C LEU A 396 -1.32 -11.51 10.31
N ALA A 397 -1.24 -11.01 9.07
CA ALA A 397 -1.58 -11.80 7.88
C ALA A 397 -0.76 -13.10 7.79
N GLY A 398 0.56 -13.01 8.01
CA GLY A 398 1.44 -14.18 8.05
C GLY A 398 1.06 -15.17 9.15
N LEU A 399 0.75 -14.69 10.36
CA LEU A 399 0.33 -15.55 11.49
C LEU A 399 -1.01 -16.26 11.21
N LEU A 400 -1.99 -15.56 10.62
CA LEU A 400 -3.26 -16.16 10.23
C LEU A 400 -3.06 -17.19 9.11
N GLY A 401 -2.17 -16.89 8.15
CA GLY A 401 -1.80 -17.82 7.11
C GLY A 401 -1.10 -19.07 7.66
N GLU A 402 -0.13 -18.93 8.57
CA GLU A 402 0.51 -20.03 9.27
C GLU A 402 -0.52 -20.91 10.00
N ALA A 403 -1.46 -20.29 10.72
CA ALA A 403 -2.53 -21.00 11.41
C ALA A 403 -3.47 -21.77 10.47
N SER A 404 -3.55 -21.41 9.17
CA SER A 404 -4.38 -22.13 8.20
C SER A 404 -3.93 -23.58 7.97
N GLU A 405 -2.65 -23.89 8.21
CA GLU A 405 -2.11 -25.24 8.09
C GLU A 405 -2.77 -26.22 9.09
N SER A 406 -3.09 -25.74 10.29
CA SER A 406 -3.74 -26.54 11.33
C SER A 406 -5.26 -26.38 11.40
N LEU A 407 -5.79 -25.19 11.10
CA LEU A 407 -7.21 -24.86 11.23
C LEU A 407 -8.00 -24.98 9.92
N GLY A 408 -7.30 -25.07 8.80
CA GLY A 408 -7.88 -25.06 7.45
C GLY A 408 -8.27 -23.64 6.97
N GLU A 409 -8.24 -23.44 5.66
CA GLU A 409 -8.52 -22.15 5.04
C GLU A 409 -9.98 -21.70 5.23
N TYR A 410 -10.92 -22.64 5.23
CA TYR A 410 -12.33 -22.33 5.51
C TYR A 410 -12.49 -21.60 6.85
N THR A 411 -11.85 -22.12 7.90
CA THR A 411 -11.89 -21.54 9.25
C THR A 411 -11.22 -20.17 9.28
N ILE A 412 -10.04 -20.03 8.64
CA ILE A 412 -9.30 -18.76 8.62
C ILE A 412 -10.05 -17.68 7.83
N PHE A 413 -10.54 -17.99 6.63
CA PHE A 413 -11.29 -17.02 5.83
C PHE A 413 -12.59 -16.60 6.53
N THR A 414 -13.31 -17.54 7.13
CA THR A 414 -14.52 -17.25 7.92
C THR A 414 -14.19 -16.40 9.15
N GLY A 415 -13.10 -16.74 9.85
CA GLY A 415 -12.63 -15.98 11.02
C GLY A 415 -12.28 -14.54 10.67
N ILE A 416 -11.55 -14.31 9.58
CA ILE A 416 -11.23 -12.96 9.08
C ILE A 416 -12.51 -12.22 8.70
N ALA A 417 -13.42 -12.85 7.95
CA ALA A 417 -14.68 -12.25 7.53
C ALA A 417 -15.51 -11.77 8.73
N VAL A 418 -15.77 -12.68 9.67
CA VAL A 418 -16.57 -12.39 10.87
C VAL A 418 -15.87 -11.34 11.75
N PHE A 419 -14.57 -11.49 11.99
CA PHE A 419 -13.82 -10.55 12.84
C PHE A 419 -13.84 -9.14 12.26
N CYS A 420 -13.56 -8.95 10.96
CA CYS A 420 -13.56 -7.63 10.32
C CYS A 420 -14.95 -6.97 10.39
N VAL A 421 -16.02 -7.73 10.13
CA VAL A 421 -17.39 -7.22 10.20
C VAL A 421 -17.77 -6.87 11.65
N VAL A 422 -17.57 -7.78 12.60
CA VAL A 422 -17.93 -7.56 14.01
C VAL A 422 -17.12 -6.42 14.61
N PHE A 423 -15.80 -6.38 14.38
CA PHE A 423 -14.95 -5.30 14.88
C PHE A 423 -15.33 -3.95 14.25
N GLY A 424 -15.61 -3.92 12.95
CA GLY A 424 -16.14 -2.72 12.28
C GLY A 424 -17.45 -2.24 12.88
N LEU A 425 -18.39 -3.14 13.13
CA LEU A 425 -19.67 -2.81 13.78
C LEU A 425 -19.49 -2.33 15.23
N LEU A 426 -18.58 -2.93 15.98
CA LEU A 426 -18.26 -2.48 17.35
C LEU A 426 -17.71 -1.03 17.33
N VAL A 427 -16.75 -0.73 16.45
CA VAL A 427 -16.23 0.65 16.34
C VAL A 427 -17.32 1.60 15.86
N MET A 428 -18.24 1.14 14.98
CA MET A 428 -19.41 1.93 14.54
C MET A 428 -20.32 2.35 15.69
N LEU A 429 -20.52 1.51 16.69
CA LEU A 429 -21.32 1.86 17.88
C LEU A 429 -20.70 3.03 18.66
N PHE A 430 -19.37 3.07 18.74
CA PHE A 430 -18.65 4.14 19.45
C PHE A 430 -18.30 5.34 18.55
N ARG A 431 -18.60 5.29 17.26
CA ARG A 431 -18.22 6.29 16.27
C ARG A 431 -18.54 7.72 16.70
N LYS A 432 -19.78 8.01 17.11
CA LYS A 432 -20.19 9.38 17.48
C LYS A 432 -19.34 9.95 18.61
N LYS A 433 -18.99 9.11 19.62
CA LYS A 433 -18.12 9.51 20.73
C LYS A 433 -16.70 9.79 20.24
N LEU A 434 -16.16 8.95 19.37
CA LEU A 434 -14.83 9.11 18.79
C LEU A 434 -14.77 10.36 17.89
N GLU A 435 -15.78 10.58 17.05
CA GLU A 435 -15.86 11.78 16.20
C GLU A 435 -15.94 13.06 17.05
N HIS A 436 -16.64 13.06 18.19
CA HIS A 436 -16.65 14.20 19.10
C HIS A 436 -15.25 14.52 19.66
N LEU A 437 -14.41 13.52 19.90
CA LEU A 437 -13.02 13.71 20.35
C LEU A 437 -12.08 14.27 19.27
N THR A 438 -12.52 14.39 18.02
CA THR A 438 -11.74 15.06 16.97
C THR A 438 -11.82 16.58 17.06
N HIS A 439 -12.78 17.13 17.84
CA HIS A 439 -13.00 18.56 18.03
C HIS A 439 -13.09 19.32 16.70
N GLY A 440 -13.94 18.83 15.79
CA GLY A 440 -14.23 19.52 14.52
C GLY A 440 -13.09 19.54 13.49
N ALA A 441 -12.13 18.64 13.60
CA ALA A 441 -10.98 18.60 12.68
C ALA A 441 -11.36 18.39 11.19
N GLU A 442 -12.59 17.99 10.90
CA GLU A 442 -13.09 17.71 9.54
C GLU A 442 -14.27 18.65 9.13
N ASP A 443 -14.58 19.68 9.92
CA ASP A 443 -15.80 20.51 9.69
C ASP A 443 -15.72 21.32 8.38
N ASN A 444 -14.54 21.77 7.98
CA ASN A 444 -14.34 22.59 6.77
C ASN A 444 -14.26 21.79 5.46
N GLU A 445 -14.31 20.46 5.49
CA GLU A 445 -14.15 19.64 4.26
C GLU A 445 -15.30 19.83 3.26
N ARG A 446 -16.50 20.17 3.72
CA ARG A 446 -17.63 20.42 2.82
C ARG A 446 -17.41 21.69 2.00
N GLU A 447 -16.98 22.77 2.64
CA GLU A 447 -16.68 24.05 2.01
C GLU A 447 -15.52 23.91 1.01
N MET A 448 -14.52 23.08 1.32
CA MET A 448 -13.43 22.76 0.40
C MET A 448 -13.92 22.02 -0.85
N LEU A 449 -14.82 21.04 -0.73
CA LEU A 449 -15.40 20.30 -1.86
C LEU A 449 -16.24 21.20 -2.76
N GLU A 450 -17.03 22.12 -2.18
CA GLU A 450 -17.80 23.11 -2.93
C GLU A 450 -16.88 24.06 -3.73
N THR A 451 -15.73 24.41 -3.16
CA THR A 451 -14.73 25.26 -3.82
C THR A 451 -13.97 24.52 -4.95
N GLU A 452 -13.79 23.21 -4.84
CA GLU A 452 -13.16 22.36 -5.88
C GLU A 452 -14.08 22.07 -7.08
N GLY A 453 -15.31 22.62 -7.11
CA GLY A 453 -16.23 22.50 -8.24
C GLY A 453 -17.03 21.20 -8.27
N TYR A 454 -17.15 20.49 -7.15
CA TYR A 454 -18.16 19.45 -7.00
C TYR A 454 -19.53 20.14 -6.84
N GLU A 455 -20.22 20.37 -7.96
CA GLU A 455 -21.58 20.91 -7.92
C GLU A 455 -22.55 19.94 -7.26
N VAL A 456 -23.35 20.45 -6.35
CA VAL A 456 -24.55 19.76 -5.87
C VAL A 456 -25.54 19.76 -7.02
N ALA A 457 -25.63 18.68 -7.76
CA ALA A 457 -26.72 18.44 -8.70
C ALA A 457 -28.01 18.21 -7.88
N ASP A 458 -28.56 19.29 -7.31
CA ASP A 458 -29.82 19.29 -6.58
C ASP A 458 -30.49 20.66 -6.71
N LYS A 459 -30.90 20.99 -7.94
CA LYS A 459 -31.86 22.06 -8.19
C LYS A 459 -33.02 21.61 -9.08
N ASP A 460 -33.40 20.38 -9.08
CA ASP A 460 -34.63 19.92 -9.75
C ASP A 460 -35.24 18.73 -9.01
N ILE A 461 -35.83 18.98 -7.86
CA ILE A 461 -36.99 18.24 -7.33
C ILE A 461 -37.75 19.23 -6.45
N ASN A 462 -38.59 20.06 -7.09
CA ASN A 462 -39.79 20.59 -6.51
C ASN A 462 -40.99 20.01 -7.28
#